data_7c658318a4a7faf16ad65fd1381e35b9
#
_entry.id   7c658318a4a7faf16ad65fd1381e35b9
#
_cell.length_a   1.000
_cell.length_b   1.000
_cell.length_c   1.000
_cell.angle_alpha   90.00
_cell.angle_beta   90.00
_cell.angle_gamma   90.00
#
_symmetry.space_group_name_H-M   'P 1'
#
loop_
_entity.id
_entity.type
_entity.pdbx_description
1 polymer ?
#
loop_
_entity_poly.entity_id
_entity_poly.type
_entity_poly.pdbx_seq_one_letter_code
_entity_poly.pdbx_strand_id
1 'polypeptide(L)'
;AHLQHRHFAGIPAPIIYPTQGIYHPLANGEIFSSIDSFKNWRVRQGQSVSARGSVVAILIHQQYLSSEQTSWFDDLVQRIEARAATESVIPFLSRDGKSLVDLIINTQIMLAPELRKIDFAGLGVPVLQATAYRRGDSREWRADQQGLALADVPFYLAQSEYTGVSDIMIIAAHDKSADQIVAIPEQSQALADKALRMLALQQ
;
A
#
# COMPACT_ATOMS: atom_id res chain seq x y z
N ALA A 1 -42.16 -17.87 -6.92
CA ALA A 1 -42.70 -16.72 -7.65
C ALA A 1 -43.14 -15.56 -6.74
N HIS A 2 -42.52 -15.36 -5.54
CA HIS A 2 -42.87 -14.25 -4.62
C HIS A 2 -41.75 -13.37 -4.17
N LEU A 3 -40.64 -13.28 -4.92
CA LEU A 3 -39.48 -12.43 -4.61
C LEU A 3 -39.37 -11.15 -5.46
N GLN A 4 -40.39 -10.85 -6.31
CA GLN A 4 -40.23 -9.80 -7.34
C GLN A 4 -40.70 -8.40 -6.97
N HIS A 5 -41.16 -8.11 -5.76
CA HIS A 5 -41.64 -6.75 -5.42
C HIS A 5 -41.31 -6.31 -3.98
N ARG A 6 -40.10 -6.58 -3.47
CA ARG A 6 -39.64 -5.81 -2.35
C ARG A 6 -39.04 -4.52 -2.91
N HIS A 7 -39.72 -3.41 -2.77
CA HIS A 7 -39.17 -2.09 -2.92
C HIS A 7 -38.02 -1.94 -1.89
N PHE A 8 -36.78 -1.97 -2.36
CA PHE A 8 -35.61 -1.62 -1.56
C PHE A 8 -35.47 -0.10 -1.48
N ALA A 9 -36.56 0.59 -1.11
CA ALA A 9 -36.51 2.02 -0.82
C ALA A 9 -35.61 2.23 0.42
N GLY A 10 -34.44 2.83 0.23
CA GLY A 10 -33.51 3.17 1.30
C GLY A 10 -32.15 2.48 1.30
N ILE A 11 -31.87 1.59 0.33
CA ILE A 11 -30.50 1.09 0.16
C ILE A 11 -29.71 2.17 -0.58
N PRO A 12 -28.64 2.73 0.03
CA PRO A 12 -27.79 3.70 -0.67
C PRO A 12 -27.15 3.05 -1.90
N ALA A 13 -26.91 3.83 -2.92
CA ALA A 13 -26.20 3.34 -4.11
C ALA A 13 -24.84 2.76 -3.70
N PRO A 14 -24.38 1.68 -4.36
CA PRO A 14 -23.06 1.11 -4.07
C PRO A 14 -21.96 2.17 -4.25
N ILE A 15 -21.01 2.21 -3.34
CA ILE A 15 -19.81 3.02 -3.52
C ILE A 15 -18.95 2.33 -4.59
N ILE A 16 -18.69 3.03 -5.68
CA ILE A 16 -17.82 2.54 -6.74
C ILE A 16 -16.44 3.16 -6.51
N TYR A 17 -15.49 2.33 -6.10
CA TYR A 17 -14.09 2.76 -5.99
C TYR A 17 -13.46 2.79 -7.39
N PRO A 18 -12.68 3.84 -7.73
CA PRO A 18 -11.94 3.87 -8.99
C PRO A 18 -10.86 2.77 -9.00
N THR A 19 -10.56 2.25 -10.18
CA THR A 19 -9.51 1.22 -10.35
C THR A 19 -8.11 1.77 -10.06
N GLN A 20 -7.94 3.09 -10.15
CA GLN A 20 -6.68 3.79 -9.92
C GLN A 20 -6.95 5.10 -9.16
N GLY A 21 -6.06 5.44 -8.24
CA GLY A 21 -6.17 6.68 -7.51
C GLY A 21 -5.20 6.74 -6.32
N ILE A 22 -5.18 7.88 -5.66
CA ILE A 22 -4.38 8.11 -4.46
C ILE A 22 -5.31 8.14 -3.26
N TYR A 23 -5.07 7.28 -2.32
CA TYR A 23 -5.74 7.20 -1.03
C TYR A 23 -4.91 7.91 0.05
N HIS A 24 -5.58 8.51 1.01
CA HIS A 24 -4.96 9.01 2.24
C HIS A 24 -5.95 8.88 3.41
N PRO A 25 -5.55 8.37 4.59
CA PRO A 25 -6.46 8.11 5.70
C PRO A 25 -7.19 9.37 6.20
N LEU A 26 -6.58 10.55 6.12
CA LEU A 26 -7.20 11.82 6.52
C LEU A 26 -8.13 12.43 5.47
N ALA A 27 -8.31 11.79 4.32
CA ALA A 27 -9.14 12.32 3.23
C ALA A 27 -10.61 11.88 3.32
N ASN A 28 -11.03 11.24 4.43
CA ASN A 28 -12.42 10.82 4.67
C ASN A 28 -13.04 10.03 3.50
N GLY A 29 -12.27 9.11 2.91
CA GLY A 29 -12.71 8.27 1.79
C GLY A 29 -12.58 8.92 0.41
N GLU A 30 -12.13 10.17 0.29
CA GLU A 30 -11.83 10.77 -1.00
C GLU A 30 -10.63 10.07 -1.66
N ILE A 31 -10.79 9.67 -2.93
CA ILE A 31 -9.73 9.09 -3.76
C ILE A 31 -9.33 10.11 -4.83
N PHE A 32 -8.07 10.49 -4.86
CA PHE A 32 -7.57 11.51 -5.79
C PHE A 32 -7.12 10.87 -7.10
N SER A 33 -7.54 11.45 -8.21
CA SER A 33 -7.25 10.96 -9.57
C SER A 33 -5.83 11.31 -10.05
N SER A 34 -5.08 12.14 -9.31
CA SER A 34 -3.71 12.55 -9.68
C SER A 34 -2.92 13.04 -8.46
N ILE A 35 -1.59 13.05 -8.58
CA ILE A 35 -0.71 13.64 -7.56
C ILE A 35 -1.01 15.14 -7.38
N ASP A 36 -1.35 15.86 -8.44
CA ASP A 36 -1.63 17.29 -8.32
C ASP A 36 -2.93 17.56 -7.56
N SER A 37 -3.99 16.77 -7.80
CA SER A 37 -5.23 16.88 -7.01
C SER A 37 -5.00 16.58 -5.54
N PHE A 38 -4.18 15.56 -5.24
CA PHE A 38 -3.78 15.23 -3.87
C PHE A 38 -2.94 16.35 -3.22
N LYS A 39 -1.95 16.91 -3.93
CA LYS A 39 -1.13 18.04 -3.44
C LYS A 39 -2.00 19.26 -3.13
N ASN A 40 -2.95 19.58 -4.02
CA ASN A 40 -3.88 20.69 -3.80
C ASN A 40 -4.76 20.47 -2.57
N TRP A 41 -5.19 19.23 -2.32
CA TRP A 41 -5.92 18.88 -1.11
C TRP A 41 -5.04 19.09 0.14
N ARG A 42 -3.78 18.61 0.15
CA ARG A 42 -2.83 18.81 1.25
C ARG A 42 -2.64 20.29 1.59
N VAL A 43 -2.46 21.13 0.58
CA VAL A 43 -2.35 22.60 0.76
C VAL A 43 -3.59 23.16 1.43
N ARG A 44 -4.80 22.76 1.01
CA ARG A 44 -6.06 23.19 1.64
C ARG A 44 -6.19 22.76 3.09
N GLN A 45 -5.55 21.65 3.48
CA GLN A 45 -5.49 21.21 4.89
C GLN A 45 -4.41 21.93 5.71
N GLY A 46 -3.79 22.97 5.17
CA GLY A 46 -2.73 23.73 5.86
C GLY A 46 -1.39 22.97 5.95
N GLN A 47 -1.26 21.87 5.23
CA GLN A 47 -0.03 21.06 5.22
C GLN A 47 0.89 21.56 4.11
N SER A 48 2.10 21.98 4.49
CA SER A 48 3.13 22.38 3.53
C SER A 48 3.55 21.15 2.70
N VAL A 49 3.32 21.19 1.41
CA VAL A 49 3.94 20.25 0.47
C VAL A 49 5.32 20.81 0.17
N SER A 50 6.32 20.38 0.94
CA SER A 50 7.70 20.81 0.70
C SER A 50 8.11 20.44 -0.73
N ALA A 51 8.62 21.42 -1.47
CA ALA A 51 9.17 21.19 -2.82
C ALA A 51 10.43 20.30 -2.81
N ARG A 52 10.99 20.03 -1.63
CA ARG A 52 12.25 19.27 -1.42
C ARG A 52 12.10 18.06 -0.50
N GLY A 53 10.89 17.74 -0.04
CA GLY A 53 10.65 16.57 0.80
C GLY A 53 10.66 15.28 -0.03
N SER A 54 11.30 14.23 0.48
CA SER A 54 11.25 12.89 -0.11
C SER A 54 9.82 12.37 -0.14
N VAL A 55 9.47 11.65 -1.18
CA VAL A 55 8.13 11.10 -1.42
C VAL A 55 8.18 9.59 -1.41
N VAL A 56 7.46 8.98 -0.48
CA VAL A 56 7.25 7.52 -0.43
C VAL A 56 5.87 7.19 -0.98
N ALA A 57 5.78 6.25 -1.92
CA ALA A 57 4.51 5.69 -2.36
C ALA A 57 4.28 4.30 -1.74
N ILE A 58 3.09 4.07 -1.21
CA ILE A 58 2.64 2.75 -0.77
C ILE A 58 1.65 2.23 -1.83
N LEU A 59 1.97 1.09 -2.45
CA LEU A 59 1.09 0.46 -3.42
C LEU A 59 0.17 -0.52 -2.71
N ILE A 60 -1.14 -0.27 -2.77
CA ILE A 60 -2.17 -1.10 -2.15
C ILE A 60 -3.11 -1.67 -3.21
N HIS A 61 -3.72 -2.82 -2.94
CA HIS A 61 -4.77 -3.36 -3.79
C HIS A 61 -6.12 -2.73 -3.44
N GLN A 62 -6.93 -2.38 -4.46
CA GLN A 62 -8.26 -1.77 -4.30
C GLN A 62 -9.17 -2.56 -3.34
N GLN A 63 -9.03 -3.87 -3.29
CA GLN A 63 -9.81 -4.73 -2.39
C GLN A 63 -9.71 -4.31 -0.92
N TYR A 64 -8.54 -3.83 -0.46
CA TYR A 64 -8.40 -3.37 0.92
C TYR A 64 -9.24 -2.13 1.23
N LEU A 65 -9.44 -1.25 0.24
CA LEU A 65 -10.33 -0.10 0.38
C LEU A 65 -11.80 -0.54 0.40
N SER A 66 -12.21 -1.42 -0.51
CA SER A 66 -13.59 -1.89 -0.61
C SER A 66 -14.02 -2.81 0.54
N SER A 67 -13.08 -3.48 1.21
CA SER A 67 -13.33 -4.31 2.39
C SER A 67 -13.05 -3.60 3.72
N GLU A 68 -12.74 -2.29 3.69
CA GLU A 68 -12.43 -1.48 4.88
C GLU A 68 -11.25 -2.03 5.72
N GLN A 69 -10.31 -2.75 5.07
CA GLN A 69 -9.13 -3.33 5.72
C GLN A 69 -7.89 -2.44 5.56
N THR A 70 -8.03 -1.14 5.84
CA THR A 70 -6.97 -0.15 5.62
C THR A 70 -6.10 0.11 6.84
N SER A 71 -6.48 -0.35 8.02
CA SER A 71 -5.86 0.02 9.31
C SER A 71 -4.34 -0.13 9.35
N TRP A 72 -3.79 -1.17 8.73
CA TRP A 72 -2.35 -1.41 8.71
C TRP A 72 -1.60 -0.52 7.70
N PHE A 73 -2.28 -0.07 6.63
CA PHE A 73 -1.74 0.97 5.73
C PHE A 73 -1.79 2.34 6.39
N ASP A 74 -2.87 2.62 7.10
CA ASP A 74 -3.07 3.89 7.79
C ASP A 74 -2.00 4.07 8.88
N ASP A 75 -1.67 3.00 9.63
CA ASP A 75 -0.55 2.98 10.56
C ASP A 75 0.79 3.26 9.87
N LEU A 76 1.04 2.63 8.72
CA LEU A 76 2.28 2.85 7.97
C LEU A 76 2.35 4.25 7.37
N VAL A 77 1.24 4.78 6.82
CA VAL A 77 1.16 6.16 6.32
C VAL A 77 1.48 7.15 7.42
N GLN A 78 0.91 6.98 8.63
CA GLN A 78 1.17 7.86 9.76
C GLN A 78 2.65 7.85 10.17
N ARG A 79 3.32 6.70 10.14
CA ARG A 79 4.75 6.59 10.50
C ARG A 79 5.69 7.24 9.49
N ILE A 80 5.32 7.21 8.20
CA ILE A 80 6.17 7.70 7.11
C ILE A 80 5.64 9.02 6.54
N GLU A 81 4.39 9.42 6.83
CA GLU A 81 3.61 10.40 6.06
C GLU A 81 3.59 10.08 4.56
N ALA A 82 3.47 8.80 4.22
CA ALA A 82 3.52 8.28 2.87
C ALA A 82 2.20 8.48 2.12
N ARG A 83 2.23 8.20 0.82
CA ARG A 83 1.06 8.25 -0.09
C ARG A 83 0.73 6.83 -0.55
N ALA A 84 -0.55 6.47 -0.53
CA ALA A 84 -1.00 5.19 -1.06
C ALA A 84 -1.53 5.34 -2.49
N ALA A 85 -1.16 4.41 -3.39
CA ALA A 85 -1.61 4.36 -4.77
C ALA A 85 -2.04 2.93 -5.15
N THR A 86 -3.04 2.80 -6.03
CA THR A 86 -3.57 1.52 -6.50
C THR A 86 -3.25 1.32 -7.99
N GLU A 87 -3.11 0.08 -8.42
CA GLU A 87 -2.84 -0.47 -9.78
C GLU A 87 -2.12 0.43 -10.82
N SER A 88 -1.47 -0.13 -11.81
CA SER A 88 -0.63 0.51 -12.85
C SER A 88 0.07 1.81 -12.40
N VAL A 89 1.21 1.65 -11.78
CA VAL A 89 1.89 2.71 -11.02
C VAL A 89 2.55 3.79 -11.86
N ILE A 90 3.04 3.46 -13.07
CA ILE A 90 3.84 4.39 -13.88
C ILE A 90 3.11 5.71 -14.18
N PRO A 91 1.85 5.72 -14.65
CA PRO A 91 1.17 6.97 -14.97
C PRO A 91 0.96 7.90 -13.77
N PHE A 92 0.91 7.33 -12.54
CA PHE A 92 0.74 8.10 -11.30
C PHE A 92 2.06 8.52 -10.66
N LEU A 93 3.09 7.69 -10.82
CA LEU A 93 4.36 7.87 -10.12
C LEU A 93 5.47 8.42 -11.01
N SER A 94 5.19 8.71 -12.29
CA SER A 94 6.15 9.35 -13.19
C SER A 94 5.53 10.50 -13.97
N ARG A 95 6.36 11.43 -14.42
CA ARG A 95 6.01 12.51 -15.32
C ARG A 95 7.21 12.79 -16.23
N ASP A 96 6.98 12.83 -17.54
CA ASP A 96 8.02 13.08 -18.54
C ASP A 96 9.25 12.14 -18.38
N GLY A 97 8.99 10.86 -18.08
CA GLY A 97 10.01 9.85 -17.87
C GLY A 97 10.79 9.96 -16.54
N LYS A 98 10.37 10.84 -15.62
CA LYS A 98 10.99 11.02 -14.31
C LYS A 98 10.07 10.52 -13.20
N SER A 99 10.63 9.82 -12.23
CA SER A 99 9.90 9.43 -11.02
C SER A 99 9.44 10.65 -10.23
N LEU A 100 8.21 10.61 -9.74
CA LEU A 100 7.63 11.59 -8.80
C LEU A 100 7.75 11.13 -7.35
N VAL A 101 8.36 9.97 -7.12
CA VAL A 101 8.59 9.37 -5.80
C VAL A 101 10.04 8.95 -5.66
N ASP A 102 10.50 8.86 -4.44
CA ASP A 102 11.90 8.54 -4.11
C ASP A 102 12.03 7.11 -3.57
N LEU A 103 10.91 6.47 -3.15
CA LEU A 103 10.86 5.10 -2.66
C LEU A 103 9.44 4.55 -2.82
N ILE A 104 9.34 3.25 -3.06
CA ILE A 104 8.09 2.50 -3.14
C ILE A 104 8.04 1.45 -2.03
N ILE A 105 6.91 1.37 -1.33
CA ILE A 105 6.55 0.23 -0.50
C ILE A 105 5.41 -0.50 -1.21
N ASN A 106 5.69 -1.67 -1.75
CA ASN A 106 4.68 -2.49 -2.40
C ASN A 106 4.04 -3.45 -1.41
N THR A 107 2.72 -3.50 -1.40
CA THR A 107 1.96 -4.46 -0.58
C THR A 107 1.16 -5.44 -1.44
N GLN A 108 1.25 -5.31 -2.74
CA GLN A 108 0.55 -6.16 -3.70
C GLN A 108 1.31 -7.46 -3.98
N ILE A 109 0.58 -8.53 -4.28
CA ILE A 109 1.15 -9.75 -4.83
C ILE A 109 1.62 -9.47 -6.26
N MET A 110 2.79 -10.00 -6.64
CA MET A 110 3.38 -9.83 -7.97
C MET A 110 2.76 -10.83 -8.98
N LEU A 111 1.48 -10.65 -9.34
CA LEU A 111 0.79 -11.54 -10.27
C LEU A 111 1.29 -11.42 -11.72
N ALA A 112 1.93 -10.32 -12.08
CA ALA A 112 2.53 -10.09 -13.39
C ALA A 112 3.97 -9.59 -13.21
N PRO A 113 4.92 -10.44 -12.76
CA PRO A 113 6.25 -10.00 -12.36
C PRO A 113 7.04 -9.36 -13.50
N GLU A 114 6.85 -9.79 -14.75
CA GLU A 114 7.51 -9.20 -15.91
C GLU A 114 7.13 -7.71 -16.09
N LEU A 115 5.84 -7.40 -15.99
CA LEU A 115 5.37 -6.01 -16.10
C LEU A 115 5.84 -5.18 -14.91
N ARG A 116 5.77 -5.72 -13.69
CA ARG A 116 6.25 -5.03 -12.49
C ARG A 116 7.74 -4.75 -12.52
N LYS A 117 8.54 -5.67 -13.07
CA LYS A 117 9.97 -5.45 -13.27
C LYS A 117 10.24 -4.25 -14.17
N ILE A 118 9.48 -4.15 -15.28
CA ILE A 118 9.58 -3.01 -16.20
C ILE A 118 9.15 -1.73 -15.48
N ASP A 119 8.05 -1.75 -14.75
CA ASP A 119 7.52 -0.62 -14.00
C ASP A 119 8.54 -0.10 -12.98
N PHE A 120 9.07 -0.97 -12.13
CA PHE A 120 10.02 -0.58 -11.08
C PHE A 120 11.36 -0.12 -11.67
N ALA A 121 11.86 -0.80 -12.70
CA ALA A 121 13.06 -0.38 -13.41
C ALA A 121 12.87 1.00 -14.07
N GLY A 122 11.70 1.27 -14.65
CA GLY A 122 11.37 2.55 -15.26
C GLY A 122 11.28 3.71 -14.26
N LEU A 123 10.88 3.44 -13.02
CA LEU A 123 10.88 4.44 -11.94
C LEU A 123 12.29 4.67 -11.35
N GLY A 124 13.15 3.65 -11.36
CA GLY A 124 14.54 3.77 -10.92
C GLY A 124 14.72 4.12 -9.44
N VAL A 125 13.74 3.76 -8.59
CA VAL A 125 13.77 4.03 -7.14
C VAL A 125 13.75 2.72 -6.34
N PRO A 126 14.24 2.70 -5.09
CA PRO A 126 14.17 1.52 -4.24
C PRO A 126 12.74 1.07 -4.03
N VAL A 127 12.54 -0.25 -4.00
CA VAL A 127 11.25 -0.88 -3.73
C VAL A 127 11.40 -1.82 -2.54
N LEU A 128 10.56 -1.64 -1.52
CA LEU A 128 10.41 -2.53 -0.38
C LEU A 128 9.09 -3.30 -0.52
N GLN A 129 9.10 -4.59 -0.21
CA GLN A 129 7.88 -5.40 -0.13
C GLN A 129 7.41 -5.48 1.32
N ALA A 130 6.17 -5.09 1.55
CA ALA A 130 5.48 -5.28 2.81
C ALA A 130 4.37 -6.33 2.64
N THR A 131 4.22 -7.22 3.60
CA THR A 131 3.20 -8.27 3.57
C THR A 131 2.61 -8.54 4.95
N ALA A 132 1.49 -9.25 4.97
CA ALA A 132 0.83 -9.68 6.19
C ALA A 132 1.12 -11.17 6.46
N TYR A 133 1.29 -11.51 7.75
CA TYR A 133 1.28 -12.88 8.22
C TYR A 133 -0.14 -13.43 8.17
N ARG A 134 -0.37 -14.43 7.31
CA ARG A 134 -1.71 -14.94 7.01
C ARG A 134 -2.12 -16.16 7.82
N ARG A 135 -1.18 -16.81 8.52
CA ARG A 135 -1.42 -18.03 9.28
C ARG A 135 -2.02 -17.78 10.66
N GLY A 136 -1.93 -16.55 11.17
CA GLY A 136 -2.41 -16.22 12.51
C GLY A 136 -2.23 -14.77 12.91
N ASP A 137 -2.39 -14.51 14.18
CA ASP A 137 -2.24 -13.19 14.76
C ASP A 137 -0.77 -12.79 15.02
N SER A 138 -0.56 -11.60 15.57
CA SER A 138 0.78 -11.08 15.87
C SER A 138 1.55 -11.89 16.92
N ARG A 139 0.87 -12.62 17.81
CA ARG A 139 1.51 -13.50 18.80
C ARG A 139 1.96 -14.79 18.14
N GLU A 140 1.12 -15.37 17.30
CA GLU A 140 1.45 -16.56 16.50
C GLU A 140 2.64 -16.25 15.56
N TRP A 141 2.66 -15.06 14.95
CA TRP A 141 3.81 -14.62 14.14
C TRP A 141 5.12 -14.53 14.96
N ARG A 142 5.09 -13.93 16.15
CA ARG A 142 6.29 -13.85 17.01
C ARG A 142 6.81 -15.22 17.46
N ALA A 143 5.94 -16.20 17.57
CA ALA A 143 6.30 -17.58 17.93
C ALA A 143 6.72 -18.43 16.74
N ASP A 144 6.42 -17.97 15.50
CA ASP A 144 6.70 -18.72 14.29
C ASP A 144 8.15 -18.52 13.83
N GLN A 145 8.93 -19.60 13.87
CA GLN A 145 10.32 -19.59 13.43
C GLN A 145 10.48 -19.60 11.90
N GLN A 146 9.42 -19.89 11.15
CA GLN A 146 9.47 -19.97 9.68
C GLN A 146 9.19 -18.63 8.99
N GLY A 147 8.45 -17.72 9.62
CA GLY A 147 8.03 -16.46 9.03
C GLY A 147 7.04 -16.62 7.89
N LEU A 148 7.49 -16.57 6.63
CA LEU A 148 6.65 -16.82 5.45
C LEU A 148 6.25 -18.30 5.35
N ALA A 149 4.96 -18.56 5.05
CA ALA A 149 4.53 -19.89 4.70
C ALA A 149 5.20 -20.35 3.40
N LEU A 150 5.52 -21.64 3.28
CA LEU A 150 6.17 -22.18 2.09
C LEU A 150 5.36 -21.88 0.80
N ALA A 151 4.03 -21.88 0.90
CA ALA A 151 3.14 -21.54 -0.23
C ALA A 151 3.21 -20.05 -0.63
N ASP A 152 3.63 -19.17 0.28
CA ASP A 152 3.73 -17.72 0.03
C ASP A 152 5.10 -17.33 -0.55
N VAL A 153 6.12 -18.18 -0.38
CA VAL A 153 7.49 -17.90 -0.85
C VAL A 153 7.56 -17.55 -2.34
N PRO A 154 6.89 -18.28 -3.28
CA PRO A 154 6.94 -17.91 -4.69
C PRO A 154 6.43 -16.52 -4.96
N PHE A 155 5.37 -16.09 -4.26
CA PHE A 155 4.66 -14.83 -4.53
C PHE A 155 5.28 -13.62 -3.82
N TYR A 156 5.78 -13.78 -2.61
CA TYR A 156 6.29 -12.67 -1.81
C TYR A 156 7.81 -12.61 -1.78
N LEU A 157 8.51 -13.70 -2.02
CA LEU A 157 9.97 -13.72 -2.04
C LEU A 157 10.50 -13.81 -3.48
N ALA A 158 10.33 -14.94 -4.15
CA ALA A 158 10.97 -15.16 -5.44
C ALA A 158 10.53 -14.15 -6.53
N GLN A 159 9.22 -13.87 -6.65
CA GLN A 159 8.74 -12.87 -7.61
C GLN A 159 9.16 -11.45 -7.22
N SER A 160 9.22 -11.15 -5.92
CA SER A 160 9.68 -9.84 -5.45
C SER A 160 11.17 -9.63 -5.79
N GLU A 161 12.02 -10.59 -5.52
CA GLU A 161 13.44 -10.54 -5.91
C GLU A 161 13.62 -10.40 -7.43
N TYR A 162 12.85 -11.16 -8.22
CA TYR A 162 12.88 -11.08 -9.67
C TYR A 162 12.49 -9.68 -10.19
N THR A 163 11.58 -8.99 -9.53
CA THR A 163 11.12 -7.65 -9.90
C THR A 163 12.03 -6.52 -9.43
N GLY A 164 13.10 -6.83 -8.71
CA GLY A 164 14.07 -5.85 -8.21
C GLY A 164 13.69 -5.22 -6.86
N VAL A 165 12.87 -5.91 -6.08
CA VAL A 165 12.59 -5.50 -4.68
C VAL A 165 13.86 -5.65 -3.84
N SER A 166 14.16 -4.62 -3.06
CA SER A 166 15.39 -4.57 -2.25
C SER A 166 15.30 -5.34 -0.94
N ASP A 167 14.10 -5.49 -0.39
CA ASP A 167 13.85 -6.24 0.86
C ASP A 167 12.37 -6.53 1.07
N ILE A 168 12.08 -7.53 1.92
CA ILE A 168 10.73 -8.03 2.20
C ILE A 168 10.51 -8.07 3.71
N MET A 169 9.40 -7.48 4.18
CA MET A 169 9.06 -7.45 5.60
C MET A 169 7.59 -7.83 5.86
N ILE A 170 7.37 -8.66 6.88
CA ILE A 170 6.04 -8.91 7.42
C ILE A 170 5.75 -7.78 8.43
N ILE A 171 4.71 -6.98 8.17
CA ILE A 171 4.38 -5.80 8.98
C ILE A 171 2.98 -5.83 9.57
N ALA A 172 2.20 -6.82 9.21
CA ALA A 172 0.82 -6.99 9.67
C ALA A 172 0.51 -8.46 9.91
N ALA A 173 -0.57 -8.74 10.61
CA ALA A 173 -1.05 -10.10 10.87
C ALA A 173 -2.59 -10.13 10.86
N HIS A 174 -3.16 -11.32 10.68
CA HIS A 174 -4.60 -11.50 10.63
C HIS A 174 -5.16 -11.65 12.05
N ASP A 175 -5.94 -10.67 12.51
CA ASP A 175 -6.75 -10.79 13.72
C ASP A 175 -8.02 -11.59 13.39
N LYS A 176 -8.03 -12.85 13.78
CA LYS A 176 -9.14 -13.77 13.54
C LYS A 176 -10.41 -13.38 14.29
N SER A 177 -10.30 -12.62 15.37
CA SER A 177 -11.47 -12.21 16.18
C SER A 177 -12.27 -11.08 15.50
N ALA A 178 -11.58 -10.20 14.81
CA ALA A 178 -12.17 -9.08 14.07
C ALA A 178 -12.29 -9.36 12.56
N ASP A 179 -11.73 -10.49 12.07
CA ASP A 179 -11.57 -10.81 10.65
C ASP A 179 -10.88 -9.68 9.87
N GLN A 180 -9.85 -9.12 10.46
CA GLN A 180 -9.12 -7.97 9.90
C GLN A 180 -7.61 -8.21 9.88
N ILE A 181 -6.95 -7.59 8.91
CA ILE A 181 -5.50 -7.47 8.91
C ILE A 181 -5.12 -6.23 9.72
N VAL A 182 -4.31 -6.43 10.76
CA VAL A 182 -3.87 -5.37 11.68
C VAL A 182 -2.35 -5.25 11.66
N ALA A 183 -1.86 -4.03 11.86
CA ALA A 183 -0.43 -3.76 11.92
C ALA A 183 0.23 -4.53 13.08
N ILE A 184 1.48 -4.95 12.86
CA ILE A 184 2.41 -5.36 13.92
C ILE A 184 3.28 -4.11 14.20
N PRO A 185 3.02 -3.36 15.29
CA PRO A 185 3.56 -2.00 15.44
C PRO A 185 5.09 -1.92 15.35
N GLU A 186 5.81 -2.87 15.95
CA GLU A 186 7.27 -2.91 15.90
C GLU A 186 7.80 -3.20 14.50
N GLN A 187 7.09 -3.98 13.69
CA GLN A 187 7.47 -4.29 12.31
C GLN A 187 7.14 -3.13 11.36
N SER A 188 5.99 -2.51 11.53
CA SER A 188 5.63 -1.28 10.81
C SER A 188 6.65 -0.17 11.09
N GLN A 189 7.07 0.00 12.35
CA GLN A 189 8.11 0.96 12.71
C GLN A 189 9.45 0.61 12.06
N ALA A 190 9.85 -0.67 12.10
CA ALA A 190 11.11 -1.11 11.49
C ALA A 190 11.13 -0.87 9.97
N LEU A 191 10.00 -1.10 9.29
CA LEU A 191 9.88 -0.78 7.85
C LEU A 191 9.96 0.72 7.60
N ALA A 192 9.27 1.54 8.40
CA ALA A 192 9.33 3.00 8.30
C ALA A 192 10.77 3.51 8.50
N ASP A 193 11.45 3.07 9.54
CA ASP A 193 12.84 3.43 9.81
C ASP A 193 13.78 2.99 8.67
N LYS A 194 13.54 1.82 8.09
CA LYS A 194 14.31 1.36 6.93
C LYS A 194 14.10 2.24 5.72
N ALA A 195 12.85 2.57 5.38
CA ALA A 195 12.51 3.47 4.28
C ALA A 195 13.19 4.83 4.45
N LEU A 196 13.11 5.43 5.65
CA LEU A 196 13.73 6.72 5.94
C LEU A 196 15.26 6.66 5.83
N ARG A 197 15.91 5.59 6.32
CA ARG A 197 17.36 5.39 6.14
C ARG A 197 17.75 5.28 4.66
N MET A 198 16.97 4.53 3.86
CA MET A 198 17.24 4.42 2.42
C MET A 198 17.13 5.77 1.70
N LEU A 199 16.14 6.59 2.06
CA LEU A 199 16.00 7.95 1.53
C LEU A 199 17.16 8.86 1.93
N ALA A 200 17.66 8.76 3.15
CA ALA A 200 18.80 9.54 3.62
C ALA A 200 20.11 9.20 2.89
N LEU A 201 20.26 7.98 2.38
CA LEU A 201 21.43 7.55 1.61
C LEU A 201 21.41 8.03 0.14
N GLN A 202 20.28 8.57 -0.34
CA GLN A 202 20.14 9.09 -1.71
C GLN A 202 20.38 10.59 -1.82
N GLN A 203 20.50 11.29 -0.70
CA GLN A 203 20.77 12.73 -0.62
C GLN A 203 22.27 13.01 -0.56
#